data_3669da846d29811155b6b1faf771fa99
#
_entry.id   3669da846d29811155b6b1faf771fa99
#
_cell.length_a   1.000
_cell.length_b   1.000
_cell.length_c   1.000
_cell.angle_alpha   90.00
_cell.angle_beta   90.00
_cell.angle_gamma   90.00
#
_symmetry.space_group_name_H-M   'P 1'
#
loop_
_entity.id
_entity.type
_entity.pdbx_description
1 polymer ?
#
loop_
_entity_poly.entity_id
_entity_poly.type
_entity_poly.pdbx_seq_one_letter_code
_entity_poly.pdbx_strand_id
1 'polypeptide(L)'
;MEHTYHIEVITPQGPAYSGEIVHSFIPAENGFVGVLANHAPYVTSSPGGRFEVREAGGAEKKFHVGEGFFEVAHNKASFLTRSFSDQVITGTSQK
;
A
#
# COMPACT_ATOMS: atom_id res chain seq x y z
N MET A 1 14.36 -11.13 -13.50
CA MET A 1 13.16 -10.42 -13.88
C MET A 1 12.23 -10.35 -12.69
N GLU A 2 11.74 -9.15 -12.39
CA GLU A 2 10.86 -9.00 -11.27
C GLU A 2 9.44 -9.30 -11.66
N HIS A 3 8.71 -9.94 -10.78
CA HIS A 3 7.28 -10.09 -10.95
C HIS A 3 6.58 -8.92 -10.28
N THR A 4 5.55 -8.42 -10.91
CA THR A 4 4.81 -7.27 -10.41
C THR A 4 3.35 -7.62 -10.20
N TYR A 5 2.67 -6.77 -9.47
CA TYR A 5 1.23 -6.86 -9.35
C TYR A 5 0.69 -5.43 -9.26
N HIS A 6 -0.61 -5.31 -9.49
CA HIS A 6 -1.22 -3.99 -9.52
C HIS A 6 -1.84 -3.67 -8.18
N ILE A 7 -1.69 -2.42 -7.72
CA ILE A 7 -2.34 -1.99 -6.50
C ILE A 7 -3.11 -0.71 -6.75
N GLU A 8 -4.26 -0.58 -6.10
CA GLU A 8 -5.05 0.64 -6.08
C GLU A 8 -5.34 1.02 -4.66
N VAL A 9 -5.20 2.30 -4.34
CA VAL A 9 -5.59 2.83 -3.04
C VAL A 9 -6.75 3.77 -3.29
N ILE A 10 -7.88 3.52 -2.62
CA ILE A 10 -9.11 4.26 -2.86
C ILE A 10 -9.59 4.87 -1.55
N THR A 11 -9.96 6.14 -1.60
CA THR A 11 -10.47 6.87 -0.45
C THR A 11 -11.87 7.37 -0.75
N PRO A 12 -12.59 7.93 0.23
CA PRO A 12 -13.89 8.52 -0.04
C PRO A 12 -13.83 9.64 -1.07
N GLN A 13 -12.67 10.28 -1.27
CA GLN A 13 -12.53 11.31 -2.28
C GLN A 13 -12.17 10.74 -3.65
N GLY A 14 -12.00 9.43 -3.75
CA GLY A 14 -11.67 8.79 -5.02
C GLY A 14 -10.33 8.11 -4.97
N PRO A 15 -9.84 7.66 -6.13
CA PRO A 15 -8.55 6.98 -6.19
C PRO A 15 -7.43 7.91 -5.74
N ALA A 16 -6.55 7.40 -4.89
CA ALA A 16 -5.46 8.18 -4.35
C ALA A 16 -4.10 7.73 -4.90
N TYR A 17 -3.97 6.48 -5.26
CA TYR A 17 -2.71 5.95 -5.77
C TYR A 17 -3.00 4.68 -6.56
N SER A 18 -2.27 4.47 -7.63
CA SER A 18 -2.31 3.17 -8.30
C SER A 18 -1.00 2.97 -9.03
N GLY A 19 -0.62 1.72 -9.22
CA GLY A 19 0.60 1.42 -9.95
C GLY A 19 0.94 -0.04 -9.97
N GLU A 20 1.95 -0.37 -10.76
CA GLU A 20 2.53 -1.71 -10.79
C GLU A 20 3.66 -1.73 -9.78
N ILE A 21 3.61 -2.64 -8.84
CA ILE A 21 4.59 -2.67 -7.76
C ILE A 21 5.15 -4.07 -7.61
N VAL A 22 6.30 -4.17 -6.96
CA VAL A 22 6.91 -5.46 -6.67
C VAL A 22 6.72 -5.85 -5.22
N HIS A 23 6.45 -4.89 -4.35
CA HIS A 23 6.30 -5.17 -2.92
C HIS A 23 5.44 -4.10 -2.28
N SER A 24 4.59 -4.49 -1.33
CA SER A 24 3.90 -3.53 -0.47
C SER A 24 4.02 -3.96 0.98
N PHE A 25 4.05 -2.97 1.88
CA PHE A 25 4.17 -3.19 3.30
C PHE A 25 2.93 -2.55 3.91
N ILE A 26 2.04 -3.39 4.41
CA ILE A 26 0.68 -2.99 4.75
C ILE A 26 0.47 -2.99 6.24
N PRO A 27 -0.11 -1.94 6.83
CA PRO A 27 -0.49 -2.00 8.24
C PRO A 27 -1.73 -2.88 8.37
N ALA A 28 -1.57 -4.08 8.86
CA ALA A 28 -2.66 -5.04 9.02
C ALA A 28 -3.08 -5.10 10.49
N GLU A 29 -4.13 -5.85 10.75
CA GLU A 29 -4.73 -5.86 12.06
C GLU A 29 -3.77 -6.31 13.15
N ASN A 30 -2.95 -7.28 12.89
CA ASN A 30 -2.03 -7.81 13.88
C ASN A 30 -0.59 -7.43 13.62
N GLY A 31 -0.37 -6.34 12.95
CA GLY A 31 0.98 -5.87 12.63
C GLY A 31 1.14 -5.71 11.13
N PHE A 32 2.35 -5.47 10.70
CA PHE A 32 2.59 -5.22 9.29
C PHE A 32 2.72 -6.53 8.51
N VAL A 33 2.27 -6.48 7.26
CA VAL A 33 2.35 -7.64 6.37
C VAL A 33 3.03 -7.20 5.09
N GLY A 34 4.01 -7.96 4.64
CA GLY A 34 4.64 -7.72 3.35
C GLY A 34 3.96 -8.56 2.28
N VAL A 35 3.68 -7.96 1.13
CA VAL A 35 3.00 -8.63 0.03
C VAL A 35 3.86 -8.56 -1.22
N LEU A 36 4.09 -9.70 -1.83
CA LEU A 36 4.83 -9.81 -3.09
C LEU A 36 3.90 -10.33 -4.18
N ALA A 37 4.36 -10.30 -5.41
CA ALA A 37 3.59 -10.86 -6.52
C ALA A 37 3.28 -12.34 -6.25
N ASN A 38 2.17 -12.77 -6.76
CA ASN A 38 1.69 -14.16 -6.61
C ASN A 38 1.35 -14.52 -5.16
N HIS A 39 1.11 -13.52 -4.33
CA HIS A 39 0.67 -13.77 -2.95
C HIS A 39 -0.69 -14.48 -2.98
N ALA A 40 -0.87 -15.42 -2.08
CA ALA A 40 -2.15 -16.10 -1.95
C ALA A 40 -3.23 -15.09 -1.59
N PRO A 41 -4.49 -15.34 -1.94
CA PRO A 41 -5.57 -14.42 -1.59
C PRO A 41 -5.57 -14.11 -0.11
N TYR A 42 -5.74 -12.83 0.21
CA TYR A 42 -5.60 -12.38 1.59
C TYR A 42 -6.44 -11.11 1.79
N VAL A 43 -7.13 -11.04 2.90
CA VAL A 43 -7.96 -9.89 3.26
C VAL A 43 -7.70 -9.56 4.71
N THR A 44 -7.54 -8.29 5.01
CA THR A 44 -7.37 -7.87 6.39
C THR A 44 -7.96 -6.50 6.61
N SER A 45 -8.48 -6.25 7.81
CA SER A 45 -8.76 -4.88 8.21
C SER A 45 -7.43 -4.21 8.54
N SER A 46 -7.40 -2.89 8.47
CA SER A 46 -6.20 -2.12 8.75
C SER A 46 -6.52 -1.03 9.74
N PRO A 47 -5.72 -0.88 10.79
CA PRO A 47 -5.92 0.22 11.73
C PRO A 47 -5.37 1.54 11.16
N GLY A 48 -4.74 1.50 9.99
CA GLY A 48 -4.07 2.65 9.44
C GLY A 48 -2.64 2.73 9.90
N GLY A 49 -1.88 3.66 9.35
CA GLY A 49 -0.49 3.86 9.71
C GLY A 49 0.38 3.96 8.47
N ARG A 50 1.61 3.54 8.59
CA ARG A 50 2.56 3.62 7.50
C ARG A 50 2.29 2.54 6.46
N PHE A 51 2.27 2.95 5.22
CA PHE A 51 2.04 2.08 4.09
C PHE A 51 3.13 2.36 3.07
N GLU A 52 3.84 1.34 2.64
CA GLU A 52 4.97 1.53 1.74
C GLU A 52 4.85 0.64 0.53
N VAL A 53 5.32 1.12 -0.61
CA VAL A 53 5.37 0.31 -1.82
C VAL A 53 6.72 0.47 -2.48
N ARG A 54 7.16 -0.57 -3.19
CA ARG A 54 8.27 -0.46 -4.11
C ARG A 54 7.72 -0.66 -5.50
N GLU A 55 7.89 0.34 -6.34
CA GLU A 55 7.35 0.30 -7.69
C GLU A 55 8.24 -0.51 -8.63
N ALA A 56 7.67 -0.87 -9.76
CA ALA A 56 8.36 -1.73 -10.71
C ALA A 56 9.69 -1.17 -11.16
N GLY A 57 9.83 0.12 -11.23
CA GLY A 57 11.08 0.73 -11.62
C GLY A 57 12.10 0.85 -10.50
N GLY A 58 11.75 0.43 -9.29
CA GLY A 58 12.66 0.48 -8.16
C GLY A 58 12.41 1.61 -7.18
N ALA A 59 11.54 2.55 -7.50
CA ALA A 59 11.27 3.66 -6.59
C ALA A 59 10.50 3.15 -5.37
N GLU A 60 10.89 3.66 -4.21
CA GLU A 60 10.18 3.34 -2.98
C GLU A 60 9.38 4.54 -2.55
N LYS A 61 8.12 4.32 -2.19
CA LYS A 61 7.24 5.39 -1.78
C LYS A 61 6.62 5.06 -0.45
N LYS A 62 6.49 6.07 0.39
CA LYS A 62 5.94 5.91 1.72
C LYS A 62 4.77 6.84 1.90
N PHE A 63 3.71 6.30 2.47
CA PHE A 63 2.47 7.02 2.64
C PHE A 63 1.94 6.80 4.05
N HIS A 64 0.99 7.60 4.42
CA HIS A 64 0.23 7.39 5.64
C HIS A 64 -1.23 7.18 5.27
N VAL A 65 -1.83 6.11 5.77
CA VAL A 65 -3.23 5.79 5.47
C VAL A 65 -4.03 5.74 6.75
N GLY A 66 -5.31 6.05 6.64
CA GLY A 66 -6.24 5.86 7.74
C GLY A 66 -6.70 4.42 7.79
N GLU A 67 -7.63 4.15 8.70
CA GLU A 67 -8.13 2.78 8.83
C GLU A 67 -8.89 2.37 7.59
N GLY A 68 -8.98 1.09 7.37
CA GLY A 68 -9.65 0.57 6.19
C GLY A 68 -9.51 -0.92 6.04
N PHE A 69 -9.53 -1.37 4.78
CA PHE A 69 -9.41 -2.78 4.43
C PHE A 69 -8.45 -2.96 3.28
N PHE A 70 -7.67 -4.02 3.36
CA PHE A 70 -6.77 -4.39 2.27
C PHE A 70 -7.13 -5.78 1.76
N GLU A 71 -7.10 -5.95 0.45
CA GLU A 71 -7.27 -7.28 -0.10
C GLU A 71 -6.34 -7.46 -1.28
N VAL A 72 -5.86 -8.68 -1.48
CA VAL A 72 -5.07 -9.03 -2.64
C VAL A 72 -5.49 -10.40 -3.11
N ALA A 73 -5.62 -10.56 -4.44
CA ALA A 73 -5.89 -11.84 -5.06
C ALA A 73 -5.53 -11.73 -6.54
N HIS A 74 -4.96 -12.80 -7.08
CA HIS A 74 -4.67 -12.87 -8.51
C HIS A 74 -3.86 -11.66 -8.99
N ASN A 75 -2.87 -11.26 -8.23
CA ASN A 75 -1.97 -10.14 -8.56
C ASN A 75 -2.68 -8.80 -8.71
N LYS A 76 -3.79 -8.64 -8.00
CA LYS A 76 -4.47 -7.36 -7.90
C LYS A 76 -4.73 -7.06 -6.44
N ALA A 77 -4.31 -5.89 -5.99
CA ALA A 77 -4.48 -5.48 -4.61
C ALA A 77 -5.31 -4.21 -4.54
N SER A 78 -6.16 -4.11 -3.53
CA SER A 78 -6.96 -2.92 -3.28
C SER A 78 -6.85 -2.54 -1.83
N PHE A 79 -6.59 -1.27 -1.56
CA PHE A 79 -6.58 -0.75 -0.21
C PHE A 79 -7.65 0.33 -0.14
N LEU A 80 -8.73 0.03 0.58
CA LEU A 80 -9.80 1.00 0.79
C LEU A 80 -9.52 1.65 2.11
N THR A 81 -9.25 2.93 2.11
CA THR A 81 -8.83 3.62 3.33
C THR A 81 -9.57 4.94 3.48
N ARG A 82 -9.75 5.38 4.72
CA ARG A 82 -10.45 6.62 5.00
C ARG A 82 -9.64 7.84 4.59
N SER A 83 -8.34 7.76 4.60
CA SER A 83 -7.51 8.91 4.25
C SER A 83 -6.16 8.44 3.73
N PHE A 84 -5.51 9.31 2.99
CA PHE A 84 -4.25 8.97 2.36
C PHE A 84 -3.40 10.23 2.25
N SER A 85 -2.17 10.15 2.67
CA SER A 85 -1.26 11.27 2.50
C SER A 85 0.14 10.74 2.20
N ASP A 86 0.88 11.57 1.48
CA ASP A 86 2.23 11.26 1.07
C ASP A 86 3.16 11.66 2.21
N GLN A 87 4.03 10.73 2.59
CA GLN A 87 4.91 11.02 3.67
C GLN A 87 6.24 11.48 3.29
N VAL A 88 6.39 11.78 2.08
CA VAL A 88 7.60 12.17 1.60
C VAL A 88 8.18 13.21 2.31
N ILE A 89 7.50 14.00 2.72
CA ILE A 89 8.02 15.01 3.24
C ILE A 89 8.76 14.96 4.30
N THR A 90 8.82 14.42 4.74
CA THR A 90 9.46 14.38 5.74
C THR A 90 10.55 14.74 5.77
N GLY A 91 10.70 14.94 5.52
CA GLY A 91 11.53 15.41 5.57
C GLY A 91 12.05 16.19 6.05
N THR A 92 11.90 16.37 5.97
CA THR A 92 12.20 17.06 6.23
C THR A 92 12.49 17.48 7.04
N SER A 93 12.39 17.56 7.25
CA SER A 93 12.52 17.92 7.91
C SER A 93 13.02 17.92 8.67
N GLN A 94 13.09 17.84 8.84
CA GLN A 94 13.45 17.83 9.54
C GLN A 94 13.96 18.08 10.10
N LYS A 95 14.12 18.25 10.16
CA LYS A 95 14.47 18.55 10.78
C LYS A 95 14.76 18.85 11.05
#